data_8cfb87442867463a392e2e707e9783c6
#
_entry.id   8cfb87442867463a392e2e707e9783c6
#
_cell.length_a   1.000
_cell.length_b   1.000
_cell.length_c   1.000
_cell.angle_alpha   90.00
_cell.angle_beta   90.00
_cell.angle_gamma   90.00
#
_symmetry.space_group_name_H-M   'P 1'
#
loop_
_entity.id
_entity.type
_entity.pdbx_description
1 polymer ?
#
loop_
_entity_poly.entity_id
_entity_poly.type
_entity_poly.pdbx_seq_one_letter_code
_entity_poly.pdbx_strand_id
1 'polypeptide(L)'
;MMLILMRHAEAISEFGIDDHTRDLSGIGQRAALDLGRWFATQNFSPTLALVSDSNRTKQSFLGLKLSCPVKYLPSLYLATATRLDSEIRKANTECLLVIAHNPGIAELAHTLAGKDLTHPRFYAYPPGSTLVISAGKDARETSVHDFKTPEDLIS
;
A
#
# COMPACT_ATOMS: atom_id res chain seq x y z
N MET A 1 1.58 6.00 15.68
CA MET A 1 1.32 6.26 14.27
C MET A 1 0.57 5.10 13.66
N MET A 2 -0.46 5.37 12.89
CA MET A 2 -1.09 4.34 12.06
C MET A 2 -0.33 4.27 10.74
N LEU A 3 -0.01 3.06 10.31
CA LEU A 3 0.72 2.80 9.06
C LEU A 3 -0.11 1.88 8.17
N ILE A 4 -0.30 2.30 6.93
CA ILE A 4 -1.03 1.54 5.92
C ILE A 4 -0.06 1.22 4.79
N LEU A 5 0.20 -0.08 4.56
CA LEU A 5 1.11 -0.55 3.53
C LEU A 5 0.31 -1.20 2.41
N MET A 6 0.26 -0.54 1.26
CA MET A 6 -0.50 -1.00 0.11
C MET A 6 0.41 -1.29 -1.08
N ARG A 7 0.28 -2.48 -1.65
CA ARG A 7 0.80 -2.74 -2.99
C ARG A 7 -0.14 -2.10 -4.01
N HIS A 8 0.41 -1.48 -5.07
CA HIS A 8 -0.41 -0.94 -6.15
C HIS A 8 -1.44 -1.96 -6.64
N ALA A 9 -2.57 -1.50 -7.19
CA ALA A 9 -3.59 -2.35 -7.75
C ALA A 9 -3.11 -3.00 -9.08
N GLU A 10 -3.90 -3.92 -9.64
CA GLU A 10 -3.52 -4.65 -10.84
C GLU A 10 -3.22 -3.71 -12.00
N ALA A 11 -2.08 -3.95 -12.66
CA ALA A 11 -1.61 -3.16 -13.79
C ALA A 11 -1.60 -3.99 -15.07
N ILE A 12 -1.74 -3.30 -16.21
CA ILE A 12 -1.64 -3.91 -17.54
C ILE A 12 -0.20 -4.40 -17.74
N SER A 13 -0.06 -5.61 -18.29
CA SER A 13 1.23 -6.19 -18.65
C SER A 13 1.20 -6.57 -20.12
N GLU A 14 1.75 -5.70 -20.96
CA GLU A 14 1.83 -5.91 -22.42
C GLU A 14 3.27 -5.87 -22.88
N PHE A 15 3.60 -6.66 -23.91
CA PHE A 15 4.93 -6.68 -24.50
C PHE A 15 5.27 -5.30 -25.07
N GLY A 16 6.47 -4.80 -24.78
CA GLY A 16 6.95 -3.53 -25.34
C GLY A 16 6.57 -2.29 -24.54
N ILE A 17 5.82 -2.41 -23.45
CA ILE A 17 5.53 -1.27 -22.56
C ILE A 17 6.65 -1.14 -21.53
N ASP A 18 7.13 0.08 -21.32
CA ASP A 18 8.06 0.39 -20.24
C ASP A 18 7.38 0.16 -18.89
N ASP A 19 8.05 -0.55 -17.98
CA ASP A 19 7.48 -0.93 -16.68
C ASP A 19 6.94 0.27 -15.90
N HIS A 20 7.69 1.37 -15.85
CA HIS A 20 7.32 2.56 -15.08
C HIS A 20 6.02 3.20 -15.61
N THR A 21 5.72 3.08 -16.89
CA THR A 21 4.56 3.69 -17.54
C THR A 21 3.35 2.77 -17.63
N ARG A 22 3.42 1.55 -17.08
CA ARG A 22 2.29 0.62 -17.08
C ARG A 22 1.12 1.22 -16.29
N ASP A 23 -0.05 1.27 -16.91
CA ASP A 23 -1.28 1.77 -16.29
C ASP A 23 -2.01 0.66 -15.53
N LEU A 24 -2.92 1.05 -14.65
CA LEU A 24 -3.84 0.09 -14.05
C LEU A 24 -4.73 -0.55 -15.10
N SER A 25 -5.01 -1.84 -14.95
CA SER A 25 -6.08 -2.51 -15.70
C SER A 25 -7.45 -2.02 -15.22
N GLY A 26 -8.51 -2.38 -15.93
CA GLY A 26 -9.87 -2.10 -15.47
C GLY A 26 -10.17 -2.74 -14.11
N ILE A 27 -9.66 -3.96 -13.90
CA ILE A 27 -9.77 -4.64 -12.59
C ILE A 27 -9.05 -3.85 -11.51
N GLY A 28 -7.84 -3.34 -11.80
CA GLY A 28 -7.07 -2.53 -10.87
C GLY A 28 -7.75 -1.20 -10.52
N GLN A 29 -8.36 -0.54 -11.49
CA GLN A 29 -9.12 0.69 -11.26
C GLN A 29 -10.29 0.43 -10.32
N ARG A 30 -11.04 -0.65 -10.53
CA ARG A 30 -12.15 -1.03 -9.65
C ARG A 30 -11.67 -1.39 -8.26
N ALA A 31 -10.56 -2.13 -8.16
CA ALA A 31 -9.98 -2.50 -6.87
C ALA A 31 -9.60 -1.27 -6.04
N ALA A 32 -9.00 -0.25 -6.66
CA ALA A 32 -8.64 0.98 -5.96
C ALA A 32 -9.88 1.70 -5.41
N LEU A 33 -10.96 1.76 -6.18
CA LEU A 33 -12.23 2.33 -5.71
C LEU A 33 -12.80 1.56 -4.52
N ASP A 34 -12.80 0.23 -4.59
CA ASP A 34 -13.31 -0.62 -3.51
C ASP A 34 -12.49 -0.47 -2.23
N LEU A 35 -11.16 -0.37 -2.36
CA LEU A 35 -10.28 -0.11 -1.22
C LEU A 35 -10.55 1.26 -0.59
N GLY A 36 -10.77 2.28 -1.40
CA GLY A 36 -11.13 3.61 -0.90
C GLY A 36 -12.44 3.61 -0.11
N ARG A 37 -13.44 2.88 -0.57
CA ARG A 37 -14.71 2.68 0.14
C ARG A 37 -14.49 1.95 1.45
N TRP A 38 -13.66 0.91 1.43
CA TRP A 38 -13.30 0.18 2.64
C TRP A 38 -12.62 1.09 3.66
N PHE A 39 -11.67 1.92 3.25
CA PHE A 39 -11.04 2.90 4.15
C PHE A 39 -12.10 3.78 4.82
N ALA A 40 -13.06 4.28 4.04
CA ALA A 40 -14.12 5.14 4.55
C ALA A 40 -14.99 4.43 5.60
N THR A 41 -15.35 3.15 5.36
CA THR A 41 -16.18 2.38 6.31
C THR A 41 -15.42 2.05 7.60
N GLN A 42 -14.10 1.97 7.57
CA GLN A 42 -13.27 1.66 8.72
C GLN A 42 -12.73 2.92 9.42
N ASN A 43 -13.02 4.11 8.90
CA ASN A 43 -12.45 5.38 9.36
C ASN A 43 -10.91 5.39 9.31
N PHE A 44 -10.33 4.72 8.33
CA PHE A 44 -8.91 4.85 8.04
C PHE A 44 -8.70 6.11 7.21
N SER A 45 -8.13 7.13 7.85
CA SER A 45 -7.99 8.47 7.25
C SER A 45 -6.52 8.87 7.19
N PRO A 46 -5.81 8.50 6.11
CA PRO A 46 -4.42 8.92 5.96
C PRO A 46 -4.27 10.44 6.06
N THR A 47 -3.23 10.86 6.75
CA THR A 47 -2.87 12.27 6.88
C THR A 47 -1.68 12.64 6.00
N LEU A 48 -1.01 11.66 5.43
CA LEU A 48 0.04 11.79 4.42
C LEU A 48 0.12 10.50 3.63
N ALA A 49 0.33 10.59 2.33
CA ALA A 49 0.63 9.44 1.48
C ALA A 49 2.01 9.59 0.85
N LEU A 50 2.82 8.53 0.93
CA LEU A 50 4.07 8.38 0.19
C LEU A 50 3.82 7.35 -0.90
N VAL A 51 3.97 7.73 -2.14
CA VAL A 51 3.58 6.93 -3.30
C VAL A 51 4.74 6.86 -4.28
N SER A 52 5.07 5.65 -4.75
CA SER A 52 6.03 5.49 -5.82
C SER A 52 5.58 6.29 -7.05
N ASP A 53 6.51 6.82 -7.81
CA ASP A 53 6.21 7.70 -8.95
C ASP A 53 5.81 6.99 -10.25
N SER A 54 5.63 5.66 -10.23
CA SER A 54 5.13 4.93 -11.40
C SER A 54 3.65 5.25 -11.68
N ASN A 55 3.22 5.03 -12.91
CA ASN A 55 1.81 5.25 -13.27
C ASN A 55 0.86 4.43 -12.40
N ARG A 56 1.13 3.12 -12.24
CA ARG A 56 0.24 2.23 -11.48
C ARG A 56 0.09 2.60 -10.02
N THR A 57 1.14 3.13 -9.39
CA THR A 57 1.06 3.58 -7.99
C THR A 57 0.32 4.91 -7.87
N LYS A 58 0.58 5.85 -8.77
CA LYS A 58 -0.15 7.12 -8.82
C LYS A 58 -1.64 6.91 -9.05
N GLN A 59 -1.97 6.05 -10.01
CA GLN A 59 -3.38 5.74 -10.33
C GLN A 59 -4.07 4.99 -9.21
N SER A 60 -3.36 4.12 -8.50
CA SER A 60 -3.90 3.46 -7.31
C SER A 60 -4.27 4.49 -6.24
N PHE A 61 -3.38 5.44 -5.97
CA PHE A 61 -3.67 6.52 -5.03
C PHE A 61 -4.88 7.34 -5.45
N LEU A 62 -4.93 7.77 -6.70
CA LEU A 62 -6.05 8.56 -7.22
C LEU A 62 -7.38 7.81 -7.11
N GLY A 63 -7.36 6.51 -7.37
CA GLY A 63 -8.55 5.65 -7.28
C GLY A 63 -9.12 5.51 -5.87
N LEU A 64 -8.30 5.68 -4.84
CA LEU A 64 -8.76 5.65 -3.44
C LEU A 64 -9.64 6.85 -3.08
N LYS A 65 -9.57 7.94 -3.84
CA LYS A 65 -10.35 9.17 -3.62
C LYS A 65 -10.11 9.79 -2.24
N LEU A 66 -8.86 9.75 -1.78
CA LEU A 66 -8.47 10.39 -0.54
C LEU A 66 -8.18 11.87 -0.74
N SER A 67 -8.29 12.65 0.33
CA SER A 67 -8.02 14.10 0.31
C SER A 67 -6.75 14.51 1.07
N CYS A 68 -5.90 13.54 1.43
CA CYS A 68 -4.65 13.82 2.14
C CYS A 68 -3.55 14.34 1.20
N PRO A 69 -2.55 15.06 1.74
CA PRO A 69 -1.34 15.39 0.98
C PRO A 69 -0.64 14.13 0.49
N VAL A 70 -0.02 14.21 -0.69
CA VAL A 70 0.71 13.09 -1.30
C VAL A 70 2.08 13.56 -1.77
N LYS A 71 3.09 12.70 -1.56
CA LYS A 71 4.43 12.85 -2.13
C LYS A 71 4.70 11.68 -3.06
N TYR A 72 4.95 11.97 -4.32
CA TYR A 72 5.37 10.95 -5.30
C TYR A 72 6.89 10.88 -5.28
N LEU A 73 7.44 9.74 -4.87
CA LEU A 73 8.87 9.58 -4.61
C LEU A 73 9.51 8.57 -5.57
N PRO A 74 10.48 9.01 -6.40
CA PRO A 74 11.24 8.08 -7.24
C PRO A 74 11.96 7.00 -6.43
N SER A 75 12.37 7.33 -5.20
CA SER A 75 13.06 6.40 -4.30
C SER A 75 12.22 5.19 -3.91
N LEU A 76 10.89 5.25 -4.06
CA LEU A 76 10.00 4.14 -3.75
C LEU A 76 9.77 3.21 -4.95
N TYR A 77 10.18 3.60 -6.15
CA TYR A 77 10.02 2.75 -7.33
C TYR A 77 10.85 1.48 -7.19
N LEU A 78 10.17 0.35 -7.17
CA LEU A 78 10.76 -0.99 -6.95
C LEU A 78 11.68 -1.05 -5.72
N ALA A 79 11.35 -0.27 -4.69
CA ALA A 79 12.18 -0.13 -3.50
C ALA A 79 12.22 -1.41 -2.67
N THR A 80 13.38 -1.63 -2.02
CA THR A 80 13.55 -2.69 -1.04
C THR A 80 12.78 -2.37 0.25
N ALA A 81 12.55 -3.38 1.08
CA ALA A 81 11.95 -3.17 2.41
C ALA A 81 12.75 -2.17 3.25
N THR A 82 14.07 -2.23 3.19
CA THR A 82 14.96 -1.30 3.89
C THR A 82 14.75 0.14 3.43
N ARG A 83 14.65 0.37 2.12
CA ARG A 83 14.40 1.71 1.58
C ARG A 83 13.02 2.23 2.00
N LEU A 84 12.00 1.39 1.95
CA LEU A 84 10.65 1.75 2.39
C LEU A 84 10.66 2.14 3.86
N ASP A 85 11.29 1.33 4.71
CA ASP A 85 11.39 1.60 6.14
C ASP A 85 12.10 2.93 6.40
N SER A 86 13.17 3.23 5.67
CA SER A 86 13.89 4.49 5.78
C SER A 86 13.00 5.71 5.48
N GLU A 87 12.21 5.64 4.41
CA GLU A 87 11.29 6.72 4.05
C GLU A 87 10.16 6.88 5.07
N ILE A 88 9.65 5.77 5.59
CA ILE A 88 8.61 5.77 6.64
C ILE A 88 9.13 6.46 7.91
N ARG A 89 10.35 6.18 8.32
CA ARG A 89 10.95 6.77 9.54
C ARG A 89 11.13 8.27 9.44
N LYS A 90 11.29 8.82 8.23
CA LYS A 90 11.41 10.27 8.01
C LYS A 90 10.05 10.97 8.09
N ALA A 91 8.96 10.25 7.95
CA ALA A 91 7.63 10.84 7.95
C ALA A 91 7.17 11.12 9.37
N ASN A 92 6.64 12.32 9.60
CA ASN A 92 6.09 12.73 10.87
C ASN A 92 4.60 13.05 10.66
N THR A 93 3.75 12.05 10.87
CA THR A 93 2.31 12.16 10.62
C THR A 93 1.56 11.15 11.48
N GLU A 94 0.27 11.36 11.69
CA GLU A 94 -0.55 10.46 12.53
C GLU A 94 -0.95 9.19 11.82
N CYS A 95 -1.24 9.27 10.52
CA CYS A 95 -1.64 8.13 9.70
C CYS A 95 -0.94 8.21 8.34
N LEU A 96 -0.01 7.30 8.11
CA LEU A 96 0.80 7.26 6.90
C LEU A 96 0.34 6.14 5.97
N LEU A 97 -0.01 6.51 4.73
CA LEU A 97 -0.24 5.54 3.66
C LEU A 97 1.02 5.44 2.78
N VAL A 98 1.47 4.22 2.52
CA VAL A 98 2.56 3.96 1.57
C VAL A 98 2.03 3.07 0.46
N ILE A 99 2.19 3.50 -0.79
CA ILE A 99 1.83 2.69 -1.96
C ILE A 99 3.11 2.39 -2.75
N ALA A 100 3.44 1.12 -2.84
CA ALA A 100 4.70 0.68 -3.43
C ALA A 100 4.56 -0.66 -4.15
N HIS A 101 5.65 -1.41 -4.26
CA HIS A 101 5.78 -2.56 -5.13
C HIS A 101 6.29 -3.79 -4.38
N ASN A 102 5.92 -4.98 -4.87
CA ASN A 102 6.58 -6.22 -4.48
C ASN A 102 7.97 -6.29 -5.14
N PRO A 103 8.94 -6.99 -4.54
CA PRO A 103 8.81 -7.71 -3.27
C PRO A 103 8.96 -6.83 -2.01
N GLY A 104 9.40 -5.59 -2.14
CA GLY A 104 9.75 -4.74 -1.00
C GLY A 104 8.60 -4.51 -0.03
N ILE A 105 7.40 -4.17 -0.54
CA ILE A 105 6.25 -3.90 0.34
C ILE A 105 5.79 -5.16 1.08
N ALA A 106 5.81 -6.32 0.42
CA ALA A 106 5.46 -7.59 1.04
C ALA A 106 6.47 -7.97 2.14
N GLU A 107 7.76 -7.84 1.87
CA GLU A 107 8.80 -8.14 2.85
C GLU A 107 8.69 -7.27 4.09
N LEU A 108 8.42 -5.97 3.90
CA LEU A 108 8.22 -5.06 5.02
C LEU A 108 6.99 -5.45 5.83
N ALA A 109 5.87 -5.74 5.17
CA ALA A 109 4.65 -6.17 5.82
C ALA A 109 4.87 -7.46 6.64
N HIS A 110 5.57 -8.44 6.06
CA HIS A 110 5.89 -9.69 6.76
C HIS A 110 6.75 -9.44 8.00
N THR A 111 7.71 -8.55 7.92
CA THR A 111 8.56 -8.18 9.06
C THR A 111 7.76 -7.56 10.18
N LEU A 112 6.82 -6.67 9.84
CA LEU A 112 6.06 -5.91 10.84
C LEU A 112 4.89 -6.69 11.44
N ALA A 113 4.27 -7.60 10.69
CA ALA A 113 3.01 -8.23 11.09
C ALA A 113 2.94 -9.75 10.89
N GLY A 114 4.00 -10.38 10.41
CA GLY A 114 3.98 -11.79 10.01
C GLY A 114 3.62 -12.76 11.14
N LYS A 115 3.87 -12.40 12.39
CA LYS A 115 3.54 -13.24 13.56
C LYS A 115 2.05 -13.17 13.93
N ASP A 116 1.36 -12.13 13.50
CA ASP A 116 0.00 -11.82 13.96
C ASP A 116 -1.06 -12.05 12.88
N LEU A 117 -0.64 -12.51 11.68
CA LEU A 117 -1.54 -12.68 10.55
C LEU A 117 -1.51 -14.10 9.99
N THR A 118 -2.70 -14.65 9.76
CA THR A 118 -2.91 -15.97 9.17
C THR A 118 -3.71 -15.93 7.87
N HIS A 119 -3.89 -14.75 7.28
CA HIS A 119 -4.63 -14.59 6.03
C HIS A 119 -3.94 -15.37 4.89
N PRO A 120 -4.69 -16.16 4.09
CA PRO A 120 -4.09 -17.05 3.08
C PRO A 120 -3.31 -16.31 1.98
N ARG A 121 -3.61 -15.04 1.72
CA ARG A 121 -2.93 -14.26 0.69
C ARG A 121 -1.90 -13.27 1.24
N PHE A 122 -1.63 -13.30 2.55
CA PHE A 122 -0.70 -12.34 3.15
C PHE A 122 0.74 -12.48 2.62
N TYR A 123 1.23 -13.70 2.47
CA TYR A 123 2.59 -13.92 1.97
C TYR A 123 2.76 -13.52 0.51
N ALA A 124 1.80 -13.85 -0.35
CA ALA A 124 1.86 -13.49 -1.76
C ALA A 124 1.70 -11.98 -1.97
N TYR A 125 0.94 -11.33 -1.11
CA TYR A 125 0.68 -9.90 -1.17
C TYR A 125 0.29 -9.47 -2.58
N PRO A 126 -0.82 -9.99 -3.13
CA PRO A 126 -1.20 -9.70 -4.52
C PRO A 126 -1.52 -8.22 -4.73
N PRO A 127 -1.66 -7.76 -5.98
CA PRO A 127 -1.96 -6.35 -6.26
C PRO A 127 -3.15 -5.84 -5.44
N GLY A 128 -2.99 -4.65 -4.84
CA GLY A 128 -4.01 -4.05 -3.99
C GLY A 128 -4.01 -4.54 -2.54
N SER A 129 -3.17 -5.51 -2.18
CA SER A 129 -3.06 -5.95 -0.78
C SER A 129 -2.71 -4.78 0.13
N THR A 130 -3.42 -4.66 1.25
CA THR A 130 -3.31 -3.53 2.16
C THR A 130 -3.30 -4.01 3.61
N LEU A 131 -2.20 -3.72 4.29
CA LEU A 131 -2.00 -3.97 5.71
C LEU A 131 -2.19 -2.68 6.49
N VAL A 132 -2.98 -2.72 7.56
CA VAL A 132 -3.17 -1.59 8.47
C VAL A 132 -2.66 -1.97 9.86
N ILE A 133 -1.68 -1.24 10.35
CA ILE A 133 -1.08 -1.46 11.67
C ILE A 133 -0.97 -0.16 12.44
N SER A 134 -0.91 -0.27 13.77
CA SER A 134 -0.40 0.79 14.64
C SER A 134 1.04 0.49 14.96
N ALA A 135 1.91 1.51 14.81
CA ALA A 135 3.30 1.44 15.22
C ALA A 135 3.49 2.33 16.43
N GLY A 136 4.02 1.77 17.52
CA GLY A 136 4.43 2.53 18.68
C GLY A 136 5.68 3.35 18.40
N LYS A 137 6.14 4.13 19.41
CA LYS A 137 7.38 4.92 19.32
C LYS A 137 8.61 4.03 19.15
N ASP A 138 8.50 2.78 19.60
CA ASP A 138 9.49 1.75 19.35
C ASP A 138 8.94 0.84 18.25
N ALA A 139 9.70 0.65 17.17
CA ALA A 139 9.32 -0.17 16.01
C ALA A 139 9.02 -1.65 16.38
N ARG A 140 9.22 -2.04 17.62
CA ARG A 140 8.94 -3.37 18.15
C ARG A 140 7.49 -3.55 18.61
N GLU A 141 6.76 -2.45 18.80
CA GLU A 141 5.37 -2.49 19.25
C GLU A 141 4.43 -2.19 18.09
N THR A 142 4.18 -3.21 17.29
CA THR A 142 3.17 -3.14 16.22
C THR A 142 1.92 -3.89 16.64
N SER A 143 0.77 -3.33 16.32
CA SER A 143 -0.54 -3.94 16.52
C SER A 143 -1.27 -3.97 15.19
N VAL A 144 -1.71 -5.16 14.76
CA VAL A 144 -2.41 -5.31 13.49
C VAL A 144 -3.88 -4.91 13.65
N HIS A 145 -4.34 -4.00 12.82
CA HIS A 145 -5.75 -3.62 12.74
C HIS A 145 -6.49 -4.45 11.72
N ASP A 146 -5.98 -4.58 10.51
CA ASP A 146 -6.62 -5.36 9.45
C ASP A 146 -5.64 -5.64 8.32
N PHE A 147 -5.99 -6.63 7.51
CA PHE A 147 -5.36 -6.93 6.23
C PHE A 147 -6.44 -7.33 5.25
N LYS A 148 -6.49 -6.65 4.10
CA LYS A 148 -7.43 -6.96 3.02
C LYS A 148 -6.73 -7.04 1.67
N THR A 149 -7.24 -7.93 0.84
CA THR A 149 -6.95 -7.92 -0.60
C THR A 149 -8.22 -7.50 -1.33
N PRO A 150 -8.12 -7.05 -2.61
CA PRO A 150 -9.32 -6.72 -3.37
C PRO A 150 -10.34 -7.84 -3.43
N GLU A 151 -9.88 -9.10 -3.48
CA GLU A 151 -10.76 -10.27 -3.49
C GLU A 151 -11.62 -10.35 -2.22
N ASP A 152 -11.11 -9.93 -1.06
CA ASP A 152 -11.87 -9.91 0.19
C ASP A 152 -13.01 -8.90 0.19
N LEU A 153 -12.97 -7.91 -0.71
CA LEU A 153 -13.95 -6.82 -0.77
C LEU A 153 -15.02 -7.07 -1.83
N ILE A 154 -14.92 -8.14 -2.59
CA ILE A 154 -15.94 -8.54 -3.55
C ILE A 154 -17.05 -9.25 -2.81
N SER A 155 -18.25 -8.68 -2.85
CA SER A 155 -19.44 -9.24 -2.23
C SER A 155 -20.23 -10.11 -3.22
#